data_51ba057fea0282ed50bb06db60b82e07
#
_entry.id   51ba057fea0282ed50bb06db60b82e07
#
_cell.length_a   1.000
_cell.length_b   1.000
_cell.length_c   1.000
_cell.angle_alpha   90.00
_cell.angle_beta   90.00
_cell.angle_gamma   90.00
#
_symmetry.space_group_name_H-M   'P 1'
#
loop_
_entity.id
_entity.type
_entity.pdbx_description
1 polymer ?
#
loop_
_entity_poly.entity_id
_entity_poly.type
_entity_poly.pdbx_seq_one_letter_code
_entity_poly.pdbx_strand_id
1 'polypeptide(L)'
;RRQRQMCIRDSWTDGTWDGMRNVRKQLAQAAQQYDVEIWQSEWSMLGDGYSSSEFIGYDQATEMDIALYMSKVIHNDLTIAGVSSWSYWTSMDIPRWGHKNRFLLISLEPSDGVYGDIEKEGTYKATPTLWVLGNYSLFIRPGYRRIMLNMNESSSFFGSAWISPKKDKIVAVYTNLSEKGVRLNEIHKEWVSEISSITTYTTTNNKNLQEVHVTADQQVIVPSESVTTVIYNLK
;
A
#
# COMPACT_ATOMS: atom_id res chain seq x y z
N ARG A 1 8.22 -30.85 7.42
CA ARG A 1 8.49 -30.13 6.14
C ARG A 1 9.23 -28.85 6.49
N ARG A 2 10.47 -28.66 6.01
CA ARG A 2 11.11 -27.34 6.05
C ARG A 2 10.33 -26.44 5.09
N GLN A 3 9.72 -25.39 5.60
CA GLN A 3 9.15 -24.35 4.78
C GLN A 3 10.27 -23.75 3.93
N ARG A 4 10.18 -23.88 2.62
CA ARG A 4 11.06 -23.20 1.69
C ARG A 4 10.46 -21.83 1.44
N GLN A 5 11.26 -20.79 1.62
CA GLN A 5 10.85 -19.41 1.42
C GLN A 5 11.72 -18.79 0.33
N MET A 6 11.11 -18.01 -0.53
CA MET A 6 11.83 -17.16 -1.48
C MET A 6 11.73 -15.72 -0.99
N CYS A 7 12.87 -15.13 -0.61
CA CYS A 7 12.96 -13.72 -0.28
C CYS A 7 13.32 -12.92 -1.52
N ILE A 8 12.56 -11.86 -1.78
CA ILE A 8 12.85 -10.89 -2.82
C ILE A 8 13.41 -9.66 -2.11
N ARG A 9 14.61 -9.29 -2.52
CA ARG A 9 15.21 -8.01 -2.22
C ARG A 9 15.28 -7.22 -3.52
N ASP A 10 14.84 -5.96 -3.49
CA ASP A 10 14.82 -5.07 -4.64
C ASP A 10 14.05 -5.61 -5.85
N SER A 11 12.89 -5.11 -6.02
CA SER A 11 12.14 -5.28 -7.25
C SER A 11 12.17 -4.01 -8.10
N TRP A 12 13.36 -3.51 -8.40
CA TRP A 12 13.59 -2.48 -9.42
C TRP A 12 13.25 -3.05 -10.79
N THR A 13 11.99 -3.21 -11.01
CA THR A 13 11.45 -3.63 -12.28
C THR A 13 10.90 -2.42 -12.99
N ASP A 14 10.71 -2.54 -14.29
CA ASP A 14 9.97 -1.61 -15.09
C ASP A 14 8.78 -1.07 -14.27
N GLY A 15 8.79 0.22 -13.96
CA GLY A 15 7.79 0.89 -13.12
C GLY A 15 6.43 1.05 -13.79
N THR A 16 6.27 0.56 -15.01
CA THR A 16 4.99 0.52 -15.70
C THR A 16 4.08 -0.55 -15.08
N TRP A 17 2.78 -0.33 -15.18
CA TRP A 17 1.78 -1.27 -14.68
C TRP A 17 1.95 -2.68 -15.25
N ASP A 18 2.13 -2.78 -16.57
CA ASP A 18 2.24 -4.08 -17.22
C ASP A 18 3.58 -4.76 -16.95
N GLY A 19 4.68 -4.01 -16.95
CA GLY A 19 6.01 -4.53 -16.65
C GLY A 19 6.07 -5.09 -15.23
N MET A 20 5.58 -4.33 -14.26
CA MET A 20 5.50 -4.74 -12.85
C MET A 20 4.67 -6.03 -12.69
N ARG A 21 3.51 -6.12 -13.33
CA ARG A 21 2.63 -7.29 -13.27
C ARG A 21 3.24 -8.52 -13.95
N ASN A 22 3.92 -8.35 -15.08
CA ASN A 22 4.54 -9.46 -15.80
C ASN A 22 5.64 -10.14 -14.99
N VAL A 23 6.50 -9.37 -14.33
CA VAL A 23 7.54 -9.91 -13.45
C VAL A 23 6.92 -10.68 -12.27
N ARG A 24 5.87 -10.13 -11.66
CA ARG A 24 5.18 -10.79 -10.54
C ARG A 24 4.46 -12.07 -10.94
N LYS A 25 3.91 -12.14 -12.16
CA LYS A 25 3.36 -13.38 -12.70
C LYS A 25 4.44 -14.47 -12.86
N GLN A 26 5.61 -14.10 -13.41
CA GLN A 26 6.74 -15.03 -13.54
C GLN A 26 7.20 -15.54 -12.18
N LEU A 27 7.28 -14.64 -11.19
CA LEU A 27 7.66 -14.99 -9.83
C LEU A 27 6.64 -15.96 -9.20
N ALA A 28 5.34 -15.68 -9.33
CA ALA A 28 4.28 -16.55 -8.84
C ALA A 28 4.35 -17.96 -9.47
N GLN A 29 4.61 -18.03 -10.78
CA GLN A 29 4.78 -19.30 -11.50
C GLN A 29 5.99 -20.08 -10.98
N ALA A 30 7.13 -19.41 -10.77
CA ALA A 30 8.31 -20.04 -10.21
C ALA A 30 8.07 -20.55 -8.78
N ALA A 31 7.42 -19.75 -7.94
CA ALA A 31 7.09 -20.15 -6.57
C ALA A 31 6.15 -21.37 -6.54
N GLN A 32 5.16 -21.40 -7.41
CA GLN A 32 4.25 -22.54 -7.56
C GLN A 32 5.01 -23.80 -8.02
N GLN A 33 5.93 -23.68 -8.99
CA GLN A 33 6.73 -24.79 -9.49
C GLN A 33 7.58 -25.43 -8.39
N TYR A 34 8.11 -24.62 -7.46
CA TYR A 34 8.97 -25.10 -6.38
C TYR A 34 8.24 -25.33 -5.06
N ASP A 35 6.92 -25.11 -5.01
CA ASP A 35 6.10 -25.22 -3.78
C ASP A 35 6.70 -24.40 -2.62
N VAL A 36 6.93 -23.10 -2.87
CA VAL A 36 7.52 -22.19 -1.90
C VAL A 36 6.63 -20.96 -1.68
N GLU A 37 6.66 -20.42 -0.46
CA GLU A 37 6.07 -19.12 -0.17
C GLU A 37 6.98 -17.97 -0.61
N ILE A 38 6.37 -16.86 -1.00
CA ILE A 38 7.08 -15.64 -1.39
C ILE A 38 6.97 -14.61 -0.28
N TRP A 39 8.09 -14.03 0.10
CA TRP A 39 8.15 -12.86 0.97
C TRP A 39 8.85 -11.71 0.27
N GLN A 40 8.25 -10.53 0.26
CA GLN A 40 8.97 -9.30 -0.03
C GLN A 40 9.68 -8.86 1.27
N SER A 41 10.93 -9.25 1.39
CA SER A 41 11.70 -9.08 2.62
C SER A 41 12.26 -7.68 2.81
N GLU A 42 12.40 -6.92 1.71
CA GLU A 42 12.90 -5.55 1.73
C GLU A 42 12.44 -4.81 0.48
N TRP A 43 11.68 -3.76 0.65
CA TRP A 43 11.39 -2.83 -0.43
C TRP A 43 11.65 -1.40 0.02
N SER A 44 12.30 -0.61 -0.83
CA SER A 44 12.58 0.80 -0.61
C SER A 44 12.60 1.55 -1.93
N MET A 45 12.36 2.85 -1.89
CA MET A 45 12.50 3.73 -3.04
C MET A 45 13.76 4.57 -2.93
N LEU A 46 14.91 3.93 -3.17
CA LEU A 46 16.24 4.53 -3.05
C LEU A 46 16.84 5.00 -4.38
N GLY A 47 16.11 4.95 -5.47
CA GLY A 47 16.67 5.13 -6.79
C GLY A 47 16.87 6.59 -7.18
N ASP A 48 18.11 7.05 -7.20
CA ASP A 48 18.49 8.26 -7.95
C ASP A 48 18.17 8.05 -9.42
N GLY A 49 17.51 9.04 -10.03
CA GLY A 49 17.16 9.01 -11.44
C GLY A 49 16.14 7.95 -11.83
N TYR A 50 15.53 7.25 -10.86
CA TYR A 50 14.44 6.32 -11.16
C TYR A 50 13.23 7.07 -11.70
N SER A 51 12.86 6.75 -12.91
CA SER A 51 11.66 7.25 -13.58
C SER A 51 11.09 6.20 -14.54
N SER A 52 9.82 6.28 -14.83
CA SER A 52 9.18 5.48 -15.87
C SER A 52 8.10 6.31 -16.54
N SER A 53 7.49 5.80 -17.60
CA SER A 53 6.35 6.46 -18.24
C SER A 53 5.14 6.68 -17.32
N GLU A 54 5.09 5.98 -16.20
CA GLU A 54 4.01 6.04 -15.22
C GLU A 54 4.45 6.58 -13.84
N PHE A 55 5.67 7.11 -13.74
CA PHE A 55 6.19 7.72 -12.52
C PHE A 55 7.07 8.91 -12.87
N ILE A 56 6.75 10.07 -12.30
CA ILE A 56 7.36 11.36 -12.61
C ILE A 56 8.90 11.41 -12.39
N GLY A 57 9.43 10.44 -11.66
CA GLY A 57 10.83 10.37 -11.26
C GLY A 57 11.03 10.81 -9.81
N TYR A 58 11.96 10.16 -9.15
CA TYR A 58 12.18 10.35 -7.72
C TYR A 58 12.54 11.79 -7.36
N ASP A 59 13.31 12.48 -8.19
CA ASP A 59 13.77 13.85 -7.92
C ASP A 59 12.64 14.89 -7.95
N GLN A 60 11.60 14.62 -8.72
CA GLN A 60 10.43 15.51 -8.85
C GLN A 60 9.23 15.05 -8.02
N ALA A 61 9.22 13.79 -7.59
CA ALA A 61 8.10 13.21 -6.86
C ALA A 61 7.90 13.88 -5.49
N THR A 62 6.67 14.10 -5.12
CA THR A 62 6.29 14.46 -3.76
C THR A 62 6.32 13.25 -2.83
N GLU A 63 6.22 13.48 -1.52
CA GLU A 63 6.08 12.39 -0.54
C GLU A 63 4.85 11.51 -0.85
N MET A 64 3.76 12.11 -1.35
CA MET A 64 2.55 11.39 -1.69
C MET A 64 2.70 10.58 -2.97
N ASP A 65 3.41 11.07 -3.98
CA ASP A 65 3.71 10.31 -5.21
C ASP A 65 4.48 9.02 -4.88
N ILE A 66 5.46 9.11 -3.98
CA ILE A 66 6.23 7.96 -3.49
C ILE A 66 5.33 6.97 -2.76
N ALA A 67 4.46 7.48 -1.89
CA ALA A 67 3.51 6.66 -1.14
C ALA A 67 2.50 5.93 -2.04
N LEU A 68 1.99 6.61 -3.07
CA LEU A 68 1.09 6.02 -4.06
C LEU A 68 1.80 4.97 -4.93
N TYR A 69 3.07 5.24 -5.31
CA TYR A 69 3.87 4.25 -6.02
C TYR A 69 4.14 3.01 -5.16
N MET A 70 4.46 3.19 -3.87
CA MET A 70 4.58 2.07 -2.92
C MET A 70 3.28 1.27 -2.84
N SER A 71 2.12 1.94 -2.80
CA SER A 71 0.82 1.26 -2.82
C SER A 71 0.62 0.39 -4.07
N LYS A 72 1.07 0.88 -5.24
CA LYS A 72 1.06 0.13 -6.50
C LYS A 72 1.92 -1.14 -6.41
N VAL A 73 3.09 -1.04 -5.78
CA VAL A 73 3.98 -2.19 -5.55
C VAL A 73 3.33 -3.19 -4.59
N ILE A 74 2.88 -2.74 -3.42
CA ILE A 74 2.21 -3.60 -2.42
C ILE A 74 1.03 -4.34 -3.06
N HIS A 75 0.18 -3.61 -3.81
CA HIS A 75 -0.97 -4.21 -4.48
C HIS A 75 -0.56 -5.35 -5.41
N ASN A 76 0.43 -5.12 -6.28
CA ASN A 76 0.86 -6.14 -7.24
C ASN A 76 1.60 -7.31 -6.56
N ASP A 77 2.37 -7.05 -5.51
CA ASP A 77 3.01 -8.10 -4.72
C ASP A 77 1.97 -9.00 -4.04
N LEU A 78 0.96 -8.41 -3.41
CA LEU A 78 -0.09 -9.15 -2.72
C LEU A 78 -1.06 -9.87 -3.67
N THR A 79 -1.40 -9.25 -4.83
CA THR A 79 -2.45 -9.77 -5.71
C THR A 79 -1.95 -10.64 -6.84
N ILE A 80 -0.77 -10.37 -7.37
CA ILE A 80 -0.19 -11.06 -8.52
C ILE A 80 0.90 -12.05 -8.10
N ALA A 81 1.90 -11.59 -7.33
CA ALA A 81 2.95 -12.48 -6.82
C ALA A 81 2.43 -13.40 -5.70
N GLY A 82 1.41 -12.96 -4.95
CA GLY A 82 0.86 -13.71 -3.83
C GLY A 82 1.78 -13.76 -2.63
N VAL A 83 2.51 -12.67 -2.36
CA VAL A 83 3.39 -12.61 -1.19
C VAL A 83 2.59 -12.73 0.10
N SER A 84 3.12 -13.49 1.05
CA SER A 84 2.53 -13.71 2.37
C SER A 84 3.12 -12.80 3.46
N SER A 85 4.22 -12.11 3.17
CA SER A 85 4.85 -11.10 4.02
C SER A 85 5.42 -9.98 3.18
N TRP A 86 5.28 -8.73 3.64
CA TRP A 86 5.81 -7.56 2.97
C TRP A 86 6.49 -6.63 3.97
N SER A 87 7.75 -6.29 3.72
CA SER A 87 8.57 -5.47 4.61
C SER A 87 9.15 -4.26 3.90
N TYR A 88 9.18 -3.15 4.60
CA TYR A 88 9.73 -1.88 4.13
C TYR A 88 11.12 -1.60 4.72
N TRP A 89 12.01 -1.06 3.94
CA TRP A 89 13.30 -0.54 4.39
C TRP A 89 13.43 0.95 4.00
N THR A 90 13.63 1.87 4.91
CA THR A 90 13.73 1.71 6.35
C THR A 90 12.65 2.52 7.05
N SER A 91 12.19 2.04 8.21
CA SER A 91 11.05 2.66 8.89
C SER A 91 11.38 4.05 9.42
N MET A 92 12.56 4.24 10.00
CA MET A 92 12.92 5.53 10.55
C MET A 92 14.43 5.73 10.50
N ASP A 93 14.86 6.95 10.17
CA ASP A 93 16.25 7.37 10.16
C ASP A 93 16.33 8.90 10.20
N ILE A 94 17.54 9.40 10.41
CA ILE A 94 17.87 10.80 10.27
C ILE A 94 17.95 11.14 8.77
N PRO A 95 17.56 12.37 8.33
CA PRO A 95 17.57 12.77 6.94
C PRO A 95 18.98 13.04 6.38
N ARG A 96 19.92 12.16 6.66
CA ARG A 96 21.31 12.27 6.18
C ARG A 96 21.48 11.91 4.70
N TRP A 97 20.42 11.43 4.06
CA TRP A 97 20.40 11.02 2.66
C TRP A 97 19.99 12.16 1.71
N GLY A 98 19.91 13.40 2.21
CA GLY A 98 19.50 14.58 1.43
C GLY A 98 18.07 14.50 0.96
N HIS A 99 17.80 14.79 -0.31
CA HIS A 99 16.46 14.75 -0.88
C HIS A 99 15.82 13.35 -0.87
N LYS A 100 16.57 12.31 -0.61
CA LYS A 100 16.10 10.92 -0.50
C LYS A 100 15.31 10.63 0.78
N ASN A 101 15.25 11.56 1.71
CA ASN A 101 14.51 11.38 2.98
C ASN A 101 13.04 11.08 2.79
N ARG A 102 12.47 11.43 1.64
CA ARG A 102 11.08 11.18 1.29
C ARG A 102 10.70 9.68 1.27
N PHE A 103 11.68 8.79 1.23
CA PHE A 103 11.43 7.36 1.34
C PHE A 103 11.23 6.88 2.79
N LEU A 104 11.66 7.64 3.79
CA LEU A 104 11.49 7.26 5.19
C LEU A 104 10.01 7.22 5.58
N LEU A 105 9.61 6.23 6.38
CA LEU A 105 8.27 6.23 6.98
C LEU A 105 8.18 7.31 8.05
N ILE A 106 9.24 7.43 8.86
CA ILE A 106 9.39 8.44 9.90
C ILE A 106 10.78 9.09 9.75
N SER A 107 10.80 10.38 9.50
CA SER A 107 12.03 11.19 9.49
C SER A 107 12.32 11.65 10.90
N LEU A 108 13.54 11.39 11.38
CA LEU A 108 14.05 11.91 12.65
C LEU A 108 14.83 13.19 12.38
N GLU A 109 14.54 14.25 13.11
CA GLU A 109 15.09 15.58 12.88
C GLU A 109 15.83 16.06 14.14
N PRO A 110 17.18 15.83 14.21
CA PRO A 110 17.99 16.33 15.32
C PRO A 110 17.96 17.85 15.40
N SER A 111 17.97 18.41 16.62
CA SER A 111 17.90 19.86 16.85
C SER A 111 19.14 20.62 16.35
N ASP A 112 20.28 19.95 16.30
CA ASP A 112 21.56 20.51 15.84
C ASP A 112 21.90 20.15 14.38
N GLY A 113 20.88 19.84 13.59
CA GLY A 113 20.97 19.58 12.15
C GLY A 113 21.06 18.10 11.79
N VAL A 114 21.13 17.83 10.48
CA VAL A 114 21.03 16.47 9.91
C VAL A 114 22.12 15.48 10.37
N TYR A 115 23.20 15.98 10.91
CA TYR A 115 24.29 15.16 11.49
C TYR A 115 24.32 15.22 13.01
N GLY A 116 23.32 15.87 13.62
CA GLY A 116 23.21 16.00 15.05
C GLY A 116 22.87 14.68 15.75
N ASP A 117 22.98 14.73 17.07
CA ASP A 117 22.72 13.56 17.91
C ASP A 117 21.25 13.51 18.33
N ILE A 118 20.45 12.70 17.65
CA ILE A 118 19.02 12.55 17.93
C ILE A 118 18.76 11.94 19.32
N GLU A 119 19.74 11.28 19.92
CA GLU A 119 19.60 10.75 21.27
C GLU A 119 19.54 11.84 22.33
N LYS A 120 20.06 13.03 21.99
CA LYS A 120 20.03 14.17 22.89
C LYS A 120 18.75 14.97 22.76
N GLU A 121 18.46 15.42 21.56
CA GLU A 121 17.30 16.26 21.31
C GLU A 121 16.90 16.23 19.82
N GLY A 122 15.59 16.35 19.55
CA GLY A 122 15.08 16.41 18.19
C GLY A 122 13.58 16.25 18.11
N THR A 123 13.07 16.28 16.88
CA THR A 123 11.68 16.03 16.54
C THR A 123 11.58 14.88 15.54
N TYR A 124 10.35 14.51 15.19
CA TYR A 124 10.10 13.52 14.15
C TYR A 124 8.94 13.95 13.25
N LYS A 125 8.99 13.49 12.01
CA LYS A 125 7.92 13.70 11.04
C LYS A 125 7.49 12.34 10.46
N ALA A 126 6.23 12.00 10.62
CA ALA A 126 5.61 10.89 9.89
C ALA A 126 5.28 11.33 8.46
N THR A 127 5.59 10.48 7.49
CA THR A 127 5.38 10.77 6.07
C THR A 127 4.09 10.11 5.55
N PRO A 128 3.55 10.54 4.40
CA PRO A 128 2.44 9.85 3.74
C PRO A 128 2.72 8.35 3.50
N THR A 129 3.97 7.97 3.29
CA THR A 129 4.38 6.58 3.09
C THR A 129 4.05 5.70 4.30
N LEU A 130 4.25 6.21 5.53
CA LEU A 130 3.83 5.52 6.75
C LEU A 130 2.31 5.27 6.76
N TRP A 131 1.54 6.28 6.43
CA TRP A 131 0.09 6.20 6.49
C TRP A 131 -0.49 5.32 5.39
N VAL A 132 0.09 5.36 4.18
CA VAL A 132 -0.26 4.45 3.09
C VAL A 132 0.08 3.00 3.43
N LEU A 133 1.25 2.73 4.04
CA LEU A 133 1.55 1.41 4.56
C LEU A 133 0.51 0.99 5.62
N GLY A 134 0.09 1.94 6.46
CA GLY A 134 -0.96 1.76 7.45
C GLY A 134 -2.32 1.36 6.85
N ASN A 135 -2.68 1.86 5.66
CA ASN A 135 -3.89 1.45 4.94
C ASN A 135 -3.96 -0.06 4.70
N TYR A 136 -2.82 -0.73 4.60
CA TYR A 136 -2.74 -2.19 4.49
C TYR A 136 -2.51 -2.84 5.86
N SER A 137 -1.44 -2.48 6.53
CA SER A 137 -0.91 -3.22 7.69
C SER A 137 -1.77 -3.15 8.95
N LEU A 138 -2.51 -2.07 9.15
CA LEU A 138 -3.39 -1.93 10.31
C LEU A 138 -4.65 -2.81 10.19
N PHE A 139 -5.13 -3.04 8.98
CA PHE A 139 -6.45 -3.63 8.75
C PHE A 139 -6.39 -5.05 8.21
N ILE A 140 -5.39 -5.38 7.37
CA ILE A 140 -5.17 -6.74 6.87
C ILE A 140 -4.23 -7.44 7.86
N ARG A 141 -4.79 -8.33 8.67
CA ARG A 141 -4.08 -8.98 9.78
C ARG A 141 -3.77 -10.44 9.45
N PRO A 142 -2.83 -11.08 10.15
CA PRO A 142 -2.54 -12.50 9.97
C PRO A 142 -3.81 -13.35 9.97
N GLY A 143 -3.90 -14.27 9.02
CA GLY A 143 -5.06 -15.14 8.83
C GLY A 143 -6.16 -14.59 7.92
N TYR A 144 -6.11 -13.31 7.53
CA TYR A 144 -6.99 -12.79 6.48
C TYR A 144 -6.70 -13.48 5.15
N ARG A 145 -7.74 -13.72 4.38
CA ARG A 145 -7.64 -14.36 3.07
C ARG A 145 -8.10 -13.39 1.98
N ARG A 146 -7.31 -13.27 0.93
CA ARG A 146 -7.71 -12.48 -0.24
C ARG A 146 -8.94 -13.08 -0.87
N ILE A 147 -9.88 -12.22 -1.23
CA ILE A 147 -11.09 -12.57 -1.98
C ILE A 147 -11.11 -11.82 -3.31
N MET A 148 -11.92 -12.28 -4.24
CA MET A 148 -12.09 -11.62 -5.53
C MET A 148 -12.79 -10.27 -5.32
N LEU A 149 -12.19 -9.23 -5.89
CA LEU A 149 -12.80 -7.92 -6.03
C LEU A 149 -13.09 -7.72 -7.52
N ASN A 150 -14.37 -7.65 -7.87
CA ASN A 150 -14.77 -7.45 -9.27
C ASN A 150 -14.73 -5.97 -9.61
N MET A 151 -13.65 -5.55 -10.25
CA MET A 151 -13.46 -4.17 -10.72
C MET A 151 -12.61 -4.14 -11.99
N ASN A 152 -12.77 -3.09 -12.79
CA ASN A 152 -11.88 -2.81 -13.91
C ASN A 152 -10.64 -2.08 -13.38
N GLU A 153 -9.57 -2.83 -13.10
CA GLU A 153 -8.30 -2.25 -12.69
C GLU A 153 -7.59 -1.55 -13.86
N SER A 154 -6.93 -0.46 -13.53
CA SER A 154 -6.03 0.27 -14.42
C SER A 154 -4.77 0.69 -13.67
N SER A 155 -3.77 1.23 -14.39
CA SER A 155 -2.57 1.79 -13.77
C SER A 155 -2.84 2.95 -12.82
N SER A 156 -4.00 3.62 -12.97
CA SER A 156 -4.40 4.78 -12.18
C SER A 156 -5.46 4.50 -11.12
N PHE A 157 -6.17 3.36 -11.20
CA PHE A 157 -7.15 2.96 -10.20
C PHE A 157 -7.20 1.44 -10.04
N PHE A 158 -6.91 0.95 -8.86
CA PHE A 158 -6.87 -0.47 -8.54
C PHE A 158 -7.25 -0.73 -7.08
N GLY A 159 -7.56 -1.98 -6.76
CA GLY A 159 -7.94 -2.36 -5.42
C GLY A 159 -7.88 -3.86 -5.17
N SER A 160 -7.96 -4.23 -3.91
CA SER A 160 -7.95 -5.63 -3.48
C SER A 160 -8.71 -5.79 -2.18
N ALA A 161 -9.25 -6.98 -1.94
CA ALA A 161 -10.11 -7.24 -0.79
C ALA A 161 -9.72 -8.53 -0.05
N TRP A 162 -9.92 -8.51 1.26
CA TRP A 162 -9.64 -9.62 2.16
C TRP A 162 -10.79 -9.85 3.12
N ILE A 163 -11.02 -11.11 3.47
CA ILE A 163 -11.99 -11.51 4.48
C ILE A 163 -11.27 -11.98 5.74
N SER A 164 -11.80 -11.58 6.89
CA SER A 164 -11.30 -12.01 8.19
C SER A 164 -11.44 -13.53 8.39
N PRO A 165 -10.64 -14.16 9.26
CA PRO A 165 -10.77 -15.58 9.59
C PRO A 165 -12.15 -15.95 10.12
N LYS A 166 -12.81 -15.03 10.85
CA LYS A 166 -14.17 -15.23 11.39
C LYS A 166 -15.27 -14.94 10.38
N LYS A 167 -14.92 -14.42 9.21
CA LYS A 167 -15.84 -13.97 8.16
C LYS A 167 -16.84 -12.88 8.61
N ASP A 168 -16.50 -12.15 9.65
CA ASP A 168 -17.27 -11.06 10.22
C ASP A 168 -16.87 -9.69 9.65
N LYS A 169 -15.80 -9.65 8.84
CA LYS A 169 -15.24 -8.41 8.31
C LYS A 169 -14.63 -8.61 6.93
N ILE A 170 -14.91 -7.70 6.02
CA ILE A 170 -14.22 -7.54 4.75
C ILE A 170 -13.43 -6.23 4.80
N VAL A 171 -12.16 -6.30 4.40
CA VAL A 171 -11.27 -5.15 4.26
C VAL A 171 -10.93 -5.02 2.78
N ALA A 172 -11.27 -3.89 2.18
CA ALA A 172 -10.89 -3.57 0.79
C ALA A 172 -9.99 -2.33 0.79
N VAL A 173 -8.88 -2.40 0.08
CA VAL A 173 -7.96 -1.26 -0.09
C VAL A 173 -7.99 -0.83 -1.55
N TYR A 174 -8.28 0.44 -1.77
CA TYR A 174 -8.33 1.07 -3.09
C TYR A 174 -7.26 2.14 -3.18
N THR A 175 -6.58 2.19 -4.31
CA THR A 175 -5.60 3.22 -4.65
C THR A 175 -6.07 3.97 -5.88
N ASN A 176 -6.10 5.27 -5.77
CA ASN A 176 -6.48 6.18 -6.86
C ASN A 176 -5.32 7.16 -7.12
N LEU A 177 -4.65 6.99 -8.27
CA LEU A 177 -3.59 7.86 -8.74
C LEU A 177 -4.12 8.97 -9.67
N SER A 178 -5.42 8.97 -9.96
CA SER A 178 -5.99 9.96 -10.87
C SER A 178 -6.32 11.27 -10.15
N GLU A 179 -6.45 12.34 -10.92
CA GLU A 179 -6.83 13.68 -10.43
C GLU A 179 -8.31 13.79 -10.02
N LYS A 180 -9.10 12.74 -10.25
CA LYS A 180 -10.54 12.73 -9.96
C LYS A 180 -10.89 11.66 -8.93
N GLY A 181 -11.82 12.00 -8.03
CA GLY A 181 -12.40 11.02 -7.14
C GLY A 181 -13.19 9.95 -7.89
N VAL A 182 -13.08 8.71 -7.44
CA VAL A 182 -13.79 7.57 -8.01
C VAL A 182 -14.88 7.12 -7.04
N ARG A 183 -16.10 7.03 -7.53
CA ARG A 183 -17.22 6.45 -6.79
C ARG A 183 -17.15 4.94 -6.92
N LEU A 184 -17.17 4.24 -5.79
CA LEU A 184 -17.31 2.80 -5.81
C LEU A 184 -18.77 2.48 -6.18
N ASN A 185 -18.94 1.65 -7.21
CA ASN A 185 -20.25 1.14 -7.57
C ASN A 185 -20.79 0.29 -6.41
N GLU A 186 -22.13 0.22 -6.33
CA GLU A 186 -22.82 -0.48 -5.26
C GLU A 186 -22.26 -1.87 -5.04
N ILE A 187 -22.03 -2.21 -3.78
CA ILE A 187 -21.87 -3.58 -3.34
C ILE A 187 -23.09 -4.34 -3.88
N HIS A 188 -22.90 -5.53 -4.41
CA HIS A 188 -24.01 -6.38 -4.88
C HIS A 188 -25.14 -6.34 -3.86
N LYS A 189 -26.37 -6.06 -4.31
CA LYS A 189 -27.56 -5.92 -3.45
C LYS A 189 -27.75 -7.10 -2.49
N GLU A 190 -27.29 -8.28 -2.88
CA GLU A 190 -27.28 -9.49 -2.06
C GLU A 190 -26.41 -9.40 -0.81
N TRP A 191 -25.34 -8.59 -0.84
CA TRP A 191 -24.41 -8.40 0.28
C TRP A 191 -24.79 -7.24 1.19
N VAL A 192 -25.58 -6.29 0.70
CA VAL A 192 -25.99 -5.11 1.48
C VAL A 192 -26.75 -5.52 2.74
N SER A 193 -27.55 -6.58 2.68
CA SER A 193 -28.30 -7.11 3.83
C SER A 193 -27.40 -7.68 4.93
N GLU A 194 -26.19 -8.10 4.58
CA GLU A 194 -25.21 -8.69 5.49
C GLU A 194 -24.29 -7.65 6.13
N ILE A 195 -24.25 -6.42 5.59
CA ILE A 195 -23.39 -5.37 6.11
C ILE A 195 -24.09 -4.68 7.29
N SER A 196 -23.40 -4.64 8.42
CA SER A 196 -23.85 -3.93 9.62
C SER A 196 -23.35 -2.48 9.68
N SER A 197 -22.11 -2.24 9.22
CA SER A 197 -21.52 -0.90 9.15
C SER A 197 -20.39 -0.83 8.12
N ILE A 198 -20.14 0.38 7.64
CA ILE A 198 -19.03 0.68 6.74
C ILE A 198 -18.19 1.79 7.37
N THR A 199 -16.88 1.57 7.42
CA THR A 199 -15.91 2.59 7.87
C THR A 199 -14.83 2.72 6.82
N THR A 200 -14.45 3.95 6.48
CA THR A 200 -13.35 4.23 5.56
C THR A 200 -12.19 4.89 6.29
N TYR A 201 -10.97 4.56 5.88
CA TYR A 201 -9.73 5.18 6.34
C TYR A 201 -8.97 5.68 5.13
N THR A 202 -8.86 7.00 4.99
CA THR A 202 -8.29 7.63 3.79
C THR A 202 -6.98 8.33 4.09
N THR A 203 -5.97 8.06 3.29
CA THR A 203 -4.70 8.77 3.24
C THR A 203 -4.60 9.57 1.95
N THR A 204 -4.30 10.87 2.09
CA THR A 204 -3.97 11.81 1.01
C THR A 204 -2.79 12.67 1.45
N ASN A 205 -2.39 13.64 0.65
CA ASN A 205 -1.34 14.59 1.04
C ASN A 205 -1.61 15.32 2.37
N ASN A 206 -2.87 15.48 2.75
CA ASN A 206 -3.31 16.20 3.96
C ASN A 206 -4.22 15.40 4.90
N LYS A 207 -4.34 14.10 4.68
CA LYS A 207 -5.15 13.19 5.51
C LYS A 207 -4.32 11.96 5.84
N ASN A 208 -4.26 11.63 7.11
CA ASN A 208 -3.49 10.51 7.65
C ASN A 208 -4.43 9.46 8.21
N LEU A 209 -4.84 8.47 7.38
CA LEU A 209 -5.83 7.45 7.76
C LEU A 209 -7.09 8.09 8.36
N GLN A 210 -7.58 9.15 7.73
CA GLN A 210 -8.78 9.83 8.22
C GLN A 210 -9.96 8.87 8.22
N GLU A 211 -10.51 8.62 9.39
CA GLU A 211 -11.67 7.76 9.60
C GLU A 211 -12.96 8.49 9.26
N VAL A 212 -13.83 7.80 8.52
CA VAL A 212 -15.21 8.26 8.25
C VAL A 212 -16.15 7.06 8.30
N HIS A 213 -17.21 7.19 9.10
CA HIS A 213 -18.32 6.22 9.11
C HIS A 213 -19.27 6.54 7.96
N VAL A 214 -19.58 5.52 7.18
CA VAL A 214 -20.46 5.63 6.00
C VAL A 214 -21.71 4.80 6.27
N THR A 215 -22.87 5.41 6.03
CA THR A 215 -24.14 4.67 6.13
C THR A 215 -24.35 3.78 4.90
N ALA A 216 -25.10 2.69 5.03
CA ALA A 216 -25.25 1.69 3.97
C ALA A 216 -25.91 2.25 2.67
N ASP A 217 -26.61 3.37 2.77
CA ASP A 217 -27.22 4.10 1.65
C ASP A 217 -26.28 5.13 1.01
N GLN A 218 -25.14 5.40 1.61
CA GLN A 218 -24.14 6.32 1.08
C GLN A 218 -23.12 5.59 0.20
N GLN A 219 -22.76 6.24 -0.89
CA GLN A 219 -21.70 5.75 -1.76
C GLN A 219 -20.32 6.09 -1.18
N VAL A 220 -19.44 5.10 -1.15
CA VAL A 220 -18.03 5.32 -0.86
C VAL A 220 -17.36 6.03 -2.04
N ILE A 221 -16.64 7.10 -1.75
CA ILE A 221 -15.81 7.82 -2.72
C ILE A 221 -14.36 7.62 -2.33
N VAL A 222 -13.55 7.16 -3.28
CA VAL A 222 -12.09 7.13 -3.18
C VAL A 222 -11.58 8.46 -3.76
N PRO A 223 -11.05 9.38 -2.95
CA PRO A 223 -10.59 10.67 -3.44
C PRO A 223 -9.50 10.55 -4.50
N SER A 224 -9.23 11.65 -5.22
CA SER A 224 -8.04 11.76 -6.06
C SER A 224 -6.77 11.57 -5.24
N GLU A 225 -5.72 11.04 -5.86
CA GLU A 225 -4.38 10.89 -5.28
C GLU A 225 -4.42 10.36 -3.84
N SER A 226 -5.07 9.20 -3.65
CA SER A 226 -5.33 8.64 -2.32
C SER A 226 -5.21 7.14 -2.25
N VAL A 227 -5.02 6.66 -1.03
CA VAL A 227 -5.29 5.27 -0.66
C VAL A 227 -6.41 5.26 0.37
N THR A 228 -7.46 4.48 0.08
CA THR A 228 -8.63 4.35 0.96
C THR A 228 -8.86 2.89 1.32
N THR A 229 -8.83 2.61 2.61
CA THR A 229 -9.26 1.32 3.16
C THR A 229 -10.72 1.41 3.53
N VAL A 230 -11.52 0.47 3.04
CA VAL A 230 -12.94 0.34 3.35
C VAL A 230 -13.14 -0.93 4.17
N ILE A 231 -13.72 -0.79 5.33
CA ILE A 231 -14.05 -1.90 6.23
C ILE A 231 -15.56 -2.10 6.20
N TYR A 232 -15.98 -3.27 5.77
CA TYR A 232 -17.35 -3.74 5.84
C TYR A 232 -17.45 -4.70 7.03
N ASN A 233 -18.13 -4.31 8.08
CA ASN A 233 -18.49 -5.21 9.17
C ASN A 233 -19.74 -5.97 8.78
N LEU A 234 -19.71 -7.29 8.91
CA LEU A 234 -20.81 -8.18 8.58
C LEU A 234 -21.65 -8.48 9.85
N LYS A 235 -22.89 -8.90 9.64
CA LYS A 235 -23.81 -9.28 10.74
C LYS A 235 -23.46 -10.65 11.31
#